data_8346a24e474a04dfcffe78824844d763
#
_entry.id   8346a24e474a04dfcffe78824844d763
#
_cell.length_a   1.000
_cell.length_b   1.000
_cell.length_c   1.000
_cell.angle_alpha   90.00
_cell.angle_beta   90.00
_cell.angle_gamma   90.00
#
_symmetry.space_group_name_H-M   'P 1'
#
loop_
_entity.id
_entity.type
_entity.pdbx_description
1 polymer ?
#
loop_
_entity_poly.entity_id
_entity_poly.type
_entity_poly.pdbx_seq_one_letter_code
_entity_poly.pdbx_strand_id
1 'polypeptide(L)'
;YAKRFASLLGVKLIALNDTPCGTIPREPEPRPRSGSPIRTIVGPLGAAAGVVFNSDLSRMGIVTDAGEPLSEEMSYPLVADYVLGKLPKGVRVVTNVCTTRTLDDVASGHGAILEKSRVGQAWVVDLARSTGAALAGEGSGGFTTSALRGFDGFLMAGLLLEAIAVRGPLGRQLEKLPRYEMVKQTIPSNSPHAYTMLRQMMHEFGDEAAVSETDGLRFDWPDGFLSLRLSSTEPILRLISESKSRELASDRAWKARLAWERL
;
A
#
# COMPACT_ATOMS: atom_id res chain seq x y z
N TYR A 1 -2.81 -24.34 1.51
CA TYR A 1 -4.04 -23.59 1.15
C TYR A 1 -4.03 -23.13 -0.31
N ALA A 2 -2.88 -22.68 -0.87
CA ALA A 2 -2.82 -22.13 -2.23
C ALA A 2 -3.32 -23.06 -3.33
N LYS A 3 -2.98 -24.36 -3.27
CA LYS A 3 -3.45 -25.38 -4.24
C LYS A 3 -4.97 -25.53 -4.21
N ARG A 4 -5.56 -25.58 -3.00
CA ARG A 4 -7.02 -25.67 -2.84
C ARG A 4 -7.71 -24.40 -3.33
N PHE A 5 -7.17 -23.24 -3.01
CA PHE A 5 -7.68 -21.94 -3.47
C PHE A 5 -7.69 -21.86 -5.01
N ALA A 6 -6.56 -22.17 -5.65
CA ALA A 6 -6.44 -22.19 -7.10
C ALA A 6 -7.43 -23.18 -7.75
N SER A 7 -7.59 -24.37 -7.17
CA SER A 7 -8.55 -25.37 -7.64
C SER A 7 -9.99 -24.87 -7.56
N LEU A 8 -10.38 -24.20 -6.47
CA LEU A 8 -11.72 -23.63 -6.32
C LEU A 8 -12.02 -22.52 -7.34
N LEU A 9 -11.00 -21.76 -7.74
CA LEU A 9 -11.13 -20.71 -8.74
C LEU A 9 -10.95 -21.21 -10.19
N GLY A 10 -10.61 -22.47 -10.39
CA GLY A 10 -10.32 -23.02 -11.73
C GLY A 10 -9.04 -22.45 -12.34
N VAL A 11 -8.06 -22.04 -11.53
CA VAL A 11 -6.81 -21.40 -11.98
C VAL A 11 -5.67 -22.39 -11.95
N LYS A 12 -4.82 -22.39 -13.00
CA LYS A 12 -3.57 -23.13 -13.00
C LYS A 12 -2.55 -22.45 -12.07
N LEU A 13 -2.11 -23.13 -11.04
CA LEU A 13 -1.12 -22.65 -10.09
C LEU A 13 0.25 -23.25 -10.36
N ILE A 14 1.27 -22.39 -10.40
CA ILE A 14 2.68 -22.76 -10.29
C ILE A 14 3.18 -22.23 -8.96
N ALA A 15 3.36 -23.12 -7.99
CA ALA A 15 3.75 -22.76 -6.63
C ALA A 15 5.26 -22.86 -6.45
N LEU A 16 5.85 -21.82 -5.84
CA LEU A 16 7.24 -21.80 -5.41
C LEU A 16 7.29 -21.74 -3.88
N ASN A 17 8.24 -22.47 -3.27
CA ASN A 17 8.42 -22.50 -1.82
C ASN A 17 7.13 -22.92 -1.07
N ASP A 18 6.41 -23.89 -1.61
CA ASP A 18 5.13 -24.37 -1.05
C ASP A 18 5.29 -25.52 -0.04
N THR A 19 6.51 -25.96 0.20
CA THR A 19 6.82 -26.97 1.20
C THR A 19 7.05 -26.33 2.56
N PRO A 20 6.28 -26.68 3.61
CA PRO A 20 6.53 -26.18 4.94
C PRO A 20 7.96 -26.51 5.41
N CYS A 21 8.71 -25.49 5.78
CA CYS A 21 10.05 -25.63 6.32
C CYS A 21 10.27 -24.59 7.43
N GLY A 22 11.25 -24.82 8.28
CA GLY A 22 11.53 -23.91 9.40
C GLY A 22 12.23 -22.60 9.00
N THR A 23 12.39 -22.34 7.71
CA THR A 23 13.08 -21.15 7.19
C THR A 23 12.22 -20.40 6.19
N ILE A 24 12.32 -19.07 6.21
CA ILE A 24 11.71 -18.19 5.19
C ILE A 24 12.80 -17.89 4.17
N PRO A 25 12.69 -18.38 2.91
CA PRO A 25 13.77 -18.29 1.92
C PRO A 25 13.91 -16.88 1.29
N ARG A 26 13.15 -15.91 1.74
CA ARG A 26 13.11 -14.54 1.23
C ARG A 26 12.74 -13.56 2.33
N GLU A 27 12.78 -12.27 2.02
CA GLU A 27 12.25 -11.26 2.92
C GLU A 27 10.76 -11.52 3.24
N PRO A 28 10.34 -11.41 4.52
CA PRO A 28 8.97 -11.70 4.94
C PRO A 28 7.92 -10.81 4.27
N GLU A 29 8.24 -9.53 4.07
CA GLU A 29 7.32 -8.55 3.51
C GLU A 29 7.25 -8.64 1.97
N PRO A 30 6.07 -8.43 1.35
CA PRO A 30 5.87 -8.59 -0.08
C PRO A 30 6.28 -7.33 -0.88
N ARG A 31 7.50 -6.83 -0.64
CA ARG A 31 8.08 -5.69 -1.37
C ARG A 31 8.45 -6.08 -2.80
N PRO A 32 8.67 -5.13 -3.73
CA PRO A 32 9.06 -5.44 -5.11
C PRO A 32 10.25 -6.38 -5.22
N ARG A 33 11.26 -6.25 -4.35
CA ARG A 33 12.42 -7.16 -4.31
C ARG A 33 12.07 -8.61 -3.94
N SER A 34 10.99 -8.82 -3.18
CA SER A 34 10.50 -10.17 -2.86
C SER A 34 9.88 -10.85 -4.08
N GLY A 35 9.47 -10.10 -5.08
CA GLY A 35 9.00 -10.58 -6.39
C GLY A 35 10.14 -11.01 -7.33
N SER A 36 11.41 -10.65 -7.04
CA SER A 36 12.54 -10.94 -7.91
C SER A 36 12.68 -12.42 -8.34
N PRO A 37 12.44 -13.43 -7.47
CA PRO A 37 12.54 -14.82 -7.89
C PRO A 37 11.51 -15.23 -8.95
N ILE A 38 10.33 -14.59 -8.97
CA ILE A 38 9.25 -14.98 -9.90
C ILE A 38 9.18 -14.07 -11.14
N ARG A 39 9.81 -12.89 -11.13
CA ARG A 39 9.78 -11.95 -12.26
C ARG A 39 10.32 -12.57 -13.55
N THR A 40 11.37 -13.39 -13.46
CA THR A 40 12.03 -14.00 -14.60
C THR A 40 11.26 -15.18 -15.19
N ILE A 41 10.27 -15.69 -14.52
CA ILE A 41 9.49 -16.86 -14.93
C ILE A 41 8.05 -16.54 -15.32
N VAL A 42 7.47 -15.45 -14.82
CA VAL A 42 6.07 -15.09 -15.10
C VAL A 42 5.81 -14.95 -16.59
N GLY A 43 6.60 -14.12 -17.29
CA GLY A 43 6.46 -13.90 -18.72
C GLY A 43 6.74 -15.16 -19.56
N PRO A 44 7.89 -15.85 -19.40
CA PRO A 44 8.19 -17.09 -20.13
C PRO A 44 7.17 -18.21 -19.92
N LEU A 45 6.51 -18.29 -18.78
CA LEU A 45 5.47 -19.27 -18.51
C LEU A 45 4.08 -18.85 -19.03
N GLY A 46 3.95 -17.64 -19.57
CA GLY A 46 2.66 -17.07 -19.96
C GLY A 46 1.69 -16.95 -18.78
N ALA A 47 2.20 -16.75 -17.58
CA ALA A 47 1.35 -16.60 -16.40
C ALA A 47 0.67 -15.23 -16.40
N ALA A 48 -0.60 -15.20 -16.04
CA ALA A 48 -1.40 -13.96 -16.01
C ALA A 48 -0.94 -12.98 -14.93
N ALA A 49 -0.33 -13.48 -13.86
CA ALA A 49 0.30 -12.69 -12.81
C ALA A 49 1.20 -13.58 -11.94
N GLY A 50 2.13 -12.95 -11.23
CA GLY A 50 2.82 -13.52 -10.08
C GLY A 50 2.30 -12.90 -8.79
N VAL A 51 2.15 -13.71 -7.74
CA VAL A 51 1.72 -13.26 -6.41
C VAL A 51 2.75 -13.69 -5.37
N VAL A 52 3.14 -12.78 -4.51
CA VAL A 52 4.06 -13.03 -3.40
C VAL A 52 3.36 -12.69 -2.10
N PHE A 53 3.12 -13.69 -1.25
CA PHE A 53 2.54 -13.47 0.07
C PHE A 53 3.60 -13.16 1.11
N ASN A 54 3.26 -12.40 2.15
CA ASN A 54 4.07 -12.32 3.36
C ASN A 54 3.94 -13.62 4.19
N SER A 55 4.65 -13.69 5.32
CA SER A 55 4.77 -14.93 6.10
C SER A 55 3.47 -15.41 6.73
N ASP A 56 2.55 -14.53 7.07
CA ASP A 56 1.25 -14.84 7.69
C ASP A 56 0.08 -14.80 6.70
N LEU A 57 0.35 -14.60 5.40
CA LEU A 57 -0.62 -14.53 4.30
C LEU A 57 -1.60 -13.35 4.39
N SER A 58 -1.36 -12.38 5.25
CA SER A 58 -2.21 -11.20 5.40
C SER A 58 -2.01 -10.16 4.30
N ARG A 59 -0.86 -10.20 3.61
CA ARG A 59 -0.47 -9.25 2.57
C ARG A 59 0.02 -9.96 1.33
N MET A 60 -0.09 -9.29 0.20
CA MET A 60 0.50 -9.75 -1.04
C MET A 60 1.16 -8.64 -1.86
N GLY A 61 2.22 -8.99 -2.58
CA GLY A 61 2.79 -8.23 -3.68
C GLY A 61 2.44 -8.86 -5.02
N ILE A 62 2.48 -8.07 -6.06
CA ILE A 62 2.07 -8.45 -7.42
C ILE A 62 3.28 -8.35 -8.35
N VAL A 63 3.42 -9.32 -9.24
CA VAL A 63 4.28 -9.26 -10.42
C VAL A 63 3.37 -9.34 -11.64
N THR A 64 3.51 -8.40 -12.57
CA THR A 64 2.66 -8.34 -13.77
C THR A 64 2.92 -9.50 -14.71
N ASP A 65 2.04 -9.69 -15.68
CA ASP A 65 2.19 -10.62 -16.80
C ASP A 65 3.48 -10.37 -17.62
N ALA A 66 4.01 -9.14 -17.63
CA ALA A 66 5.29 -8.77 -18.22
C ALA A 66 6.51 -9.12 -17.32
N GLY A 67 6.29 -9.63 -16.11
CA GLY A 67 7.38 -9.94 -15.17
C GLY A 67 7.87 -8.72 -14.38
N GLU A 68 7.11 -7.64 -14.29
CA GLU A 68 7.47 -6.45 -13.54
C GLU A 68 6.87 -6.48 -12.12
N PRO A 69 7.69 -6.49 -11.06
CA PRO A 69 7.20 -6.36 -9.69
C PRO A 69 6.61 -4.98 -9.47
N LEU A 70 5.36 -4.93 -9.01
CA LEU A 70 4.72 -3.68 -8.64
C LEU A 70 5.20 -3.19 -7.27
N SER A 71 5.15 -1.87 -7.07
CA SER A 71 5.20 -1.32 -5.72
C SER A 71 4.07 -1.89 -4.89
N GLU A 72 4.34 -2.24 -3.64
CA GLU A 72 3.33 -2.72 -2.69
C GLU A 72 2.17 -1.71 -2.53
N GLU A 73 2.47 -0.41 -2.73
CA GLU A 73 1.48 0.68 -2.69
C GLU A 73 0.38 0.53 -3.75
N MET A 74 0.68 -0.10 -4.89
CA MET A 74 -0.24 -0.21 -6.01
C MET A 74 -1.21 -1.41 -5.89
N SER A 75 -0.93 -2.35 -5.01
CA SER A 75 -1.74 -3.56 -4.87
C SER A 75 -3.18 -3.24 -4.46
N TYR A 76 -3.35 -2.39 -3.43
CA TYR A 76 -4.67 -2.01 -2.96
C TYR A 76 -5.43 -1.11 -3.94
N PRO A 77 -4.87 -0.02 -4.49
CA PRO A 77 -5.56 0.79 -5.49
C PRO A 77 -6.03 0.01 -6.72
N LEU A 78 -5.21 -0.93 -7.22
CA LEU A 78 -5.55 -1.76 -8.37
C LEU A 78 -6.78 -2.65 -8.11
N VAL A 79 -6.82 -3.32 -6.96
CA VAL A 79 -7.97 -4.15 -6.59
C VAL A 79 -9.19 -3.28 -6.24
N ALA A 80 -8.97 -2.14 -5.57
CA ALA A 80 -10.04 -1.20 -5.24
C ALA A 80 -10.73 -0.64 -6.48
N ASP A 81 -9.98 -0.26 -7.51
CA ASP A 81 -10.55 0.22 -8.79
C ASP A 81 -11.49 -0.81 -9.43
N TYR A 82 -11.09 -2.08 -9.38
CA TYR A 82 -11.93 -3.15 -9.90
C TYR A 82 -13.21 -3.33 -9.08
N VAL A 83 -13.08 -3.41 -7.75
CA VAL A 83 -14.23 -3.70 -6.87
C VAL A 83 -15.18 -2.51 -6.80
N LEU A 84 -14.67 -1.28 -6.68
CA LEU A 84 -15.49 -0.06 -6.63
C LEU A 84 -16.28 0.14 -7.93
N GLY A 85 -15.75 -0.31 -9.07
CA GLY A 85 -16.52 -0.31 -10.34
C GLY A 85 -17.77 -1.18 -10.32
N LYS A 86 -17.95 -2.07 -9.34
CA LYS A 86 -19.12 -2.94 -9.15
C LYS A 86 -20.05 -2.49 -8.02
N LEU A 87 -19.60 -1.53 -7.22
CA LEU A 87 -20.33 -1.07 -6.04
C LEU A 87 -21.08 0.25 -6.32
N PRO A 88 -22.14 0.56 -5.58
CA PRO A 88 -22.83 1.83 -5.71
C PRO A 88 -21.93 2.99 -5.24
N LYS A 89 -22.19 4.19 -5.74
CA LYS A 89 -21.54 5.41 -5.24
C LYS A 89 -21.87 5.63 -3.76
N GLY A 90 -20.98 6.33 -3.05
CA GLY A 90 -21.16 6.64 -1.62
C GLY A 90 -20.71 5.54 -0.67
N VAL A 91 -20.22 4.38 -1.17
CA VAL A 91 -19.61 3.37 -0.30
C VAL A 91 -18.35 3.93 0.37
N ARG A 92 -18.07 3.45 1.58
CA ARG A 92 -16.88 3.85 2.32
C ARG A 92 -15.70 2.93 1.98
N VAL A 93 -14.53 3.55 1.88
CA VAL A 93 -13.22 2.90 1.70
C VAL A 93 -12.32 3.39 2.83
N VAL A 94 -11.57 2.49 3.44
CA VAL A 94 -10.67 2.85 4.54
C VAL A 94 -9.23 2.52 4.18
N THR A 95 -8.33 3.42 4.53
CA THR A 95 -6.88 3.20 4.46
C THR A 95 -6.17 3.89 5.62
N ASN A 96 -4.84 3.86 5.65
CA ASN A 96 -4.07 4.66 6.60
C ASN A 96 -3.54 5.95 5.96
N VAL A 97 -3.06 6.87 6.80
CA VAL A 97 -2.54 8.18 6.38
C VAL A 97 -1.27 8.12 5.51
N CYS A 98 -0.62 6.96 5.38
CA CYS A 98 0.62 6.80 4.60
C CYS A 98 0.42 6.11 3.25
N THR A 99 -0.79 5.65 2.93
CA THR A 99 -1.11 5.01 1.64
C THR A 99 -1.05 6.02 0.50
N THR A 100 -0.64 5.56 -0.68
CA THR A 100 -0.53 6.36 -1.90
C THR A 100 -1.83 7.09 -2.26
N ARG A 101 -1.71 8.30 -2.79
CA ARG A 101 -2.82 9.10 -3.31
C ARG A 101 -3.48 8.51 -4.56
N THR A 102 -2.85 7.53 -5.20
CA THR A 102 -3.53 6.74 -6.24
C THR A 102 -4.87 6.20 -5.73
N LEU A 103 -4.95 5.80 -4.44
CA LEU A 103 -6.19 5.34 -3.84
C LEU A 103 -7.20 6.47 -3.63
N ASP A 104 -6.75 7.68 -3.28
CA ASP A 104 -7.63 8.85 -3.16
C ASP A 104 -8.32 9.15 -4.51
N ASP A 105 -7.54 9.14 -5.58
CA ASP A 105 -8.07 9.40 -6.94
C ASP A 105 -8.99 8.26 -7.40
N VAL A 106 -8.65 7.01 -7.14
CA VAL A 106 -9.49 5.84 -7.45
C VAL A 106 -10.83 5.94 -6.70
N ALA A 107 -10.80 6.18 -5.39
CA ALA A 107 -12.02 6.31 -4.60
C ALA A 107 -12.90 7.46 -5.10
N SER A 108 -12.30 8.63 -5.36
CA SER A 108 -12.98 9.80 -5.91
C SER A 108 -13.59 9.52 -7.28
N GLY A 109 -12.86 8.87 -8.18
CA GLY A 109 -13.32 8.51 -9.52
C GLY A 109 -14.56 7.62 -9.53
N HIS A 110 -14.68 6.75 -8.53
CA HIS A 110 -15.86 5.90 -8.33
C HIS A 110 -16.95 6.53 -7.44
N GLY A 111 -16.72 7.75 -6.93
CA GLY A 111 -17.66 8.42 -6.02
C GLY A 111 -17.74 7.73 -4.65
N ALA A 112 -16.69 7.06 -4.22
CA ALA A 112 -16.56 6.47 -2.89
C ALA A 112 -16.06 7.50 -1.87
N ILE A 113 -16.36 7.29 -0.59
CA ILE A 113 -15.91 8.11 0.53
C ILE A 113 -14.67 7.46 1.13
N LEU A 114 -13.51 8.12 1.01
CA LEU A 114 -12.25 7.62 1.57
C LEU A 114 -12.03 8.17 2.98
N GLU A 115 -11.79 7.27 3.93
CA GLU A 115 -11.43 7.61 5.32
C GLU A 115 -10.02 7.10 5.64
N LYS A 116 -9.27 7.88 6.42
CA LYS A 116 -7.87 7.57 6.76
C LYS A 116 -7.70 7.36 8.27
N SER A 117 -7.17 6.20 8.65
CA SER A 117 -6.79 5.85 10.00
C SER A 117 -5.32 6.11 10.29
N ARG A 118 -4.91 5.86 11.52
CA ARG A 118 -3.50 5.65 11.86
C ARG A 118 -2.92 4.47 11.09
N VAL A 119 -1.58 4.44 10.97
CA VAL A 119 -0.84 3.32 10.37
C VAL A 119 -0.93 2.09 11.26
N GLY A 120 -1.27 0.97 10.65
CA GLY A 120 -1.34 -0.35 11.28
C GLY A 120 -2.66 -1.05 11.04
N GLN A 121 -2.57 -2.35 10.78
CA GLN A 121 -3.72 -3.19 10.43
C GLN A 121 -4.89 -3.07 11.41
N ALA A 122 -4.63 -3.03 12.72
CA ALA A 122 -5.68 -2.93 13.73
C ALA A 122 -6.52 -1.66 13.55
N TRP A 123 -5.87 -0.51 13.36
CA TRP A 123 -6.55 0.77 13.17
C TRP A 123 -7.38 0.82 11.90
N VAL A 124 -6.85 0.26 10.80
CA VAL A 124 -7.58 0.17 9.52
C VAL A 124 -8.79 -0.74 9.65
N VAL A 125 -8.64 -1.90 10.27
CA VAL A 125 -9.74 -2.87 10.44
C VAL A 125 -10.82 -2.34 11.38
N ASP A 126 -10.43 -1.69 12.49
CA ASP A 126 -11.39 -1.13 13.45
C ASP A 126 -12.18 0.03 12.84
N LEU A 127 -11.51 0.93 12.09
CA LEU A 127 -12.20 1.99 11.36
C LEU A 127 -13.15 1.43 10.30
N ALA A 128 -12.70 0.43 9.53
CA ALA A 128 -13.54 -0.21 8.52
C ALA A 128 -14.80 -0.84 9.11
N ARG A 129 -14.69 -1.49 10.27
CA ARG A 129 -15.82 -2.11 10.95
C ARG A 129 -16.78 -1.08 11.55
N SER A 130 -16.26 -0.05 12.19
CA SER A 130 -17.08 1.00 12.82
C SER A 130 -17.84 1.83 11.80
N THR A 131 -17.29 2.02 10.60
CA THR A 131 -17.91 2.81 9.53
C THR A 131 -18.70 1.97 8.52
N GLY A 132 -18.62 0.63 8.60
CA GLY A 132 -19.22 -0.27 7.62
C GLY A 132 -18.60 -0.15 6.24
N ALA A 133 -17.28 0.10 6.17
CA ALA A 133 -16.58 0.29 4.91
C ALA A 133 -16.63 -0.97 4.04
N ALA A 134 -16.91 -0.80 2.75
CA ALA A 134 -16.92 -1.91 1.80
C ALA A 134 -15.53 -2.53 1.60
N LEU A 135 -14.50 -1.68 1.57
CA LEU A 135 -13.10 -2.06 1.37
C LEU A 135 -12.21 -1.36 2.41
N ALA A 136 -11.17 -2.05 2.83
CA ALA A 136 -10.11 -1.46 3.63
C ALA A 136 -8.75 -2.09 3.30
N GLY A 137 -7.67 -1.33 3.48
CA GLY A 137 -6.33 -1.81 3.20
C GLY A 137 -5.25 -0.77 3.45
N GLU A 138 -4.02 -1.14 3.19
CA GLU A 138 -2.83 -0.30 3.34
C GLU A 138 -1.91 -0.42 2.12
N GLY A 139 -1.08 0.59 1.91
CA GLY A 139 0.00 0.58 0.92
C GLY A 139 1.09 -0.48 1.16
N SER A 140 0.95 -1.31 2.16
CA SER A 140 1.81 -2.47 2.43
C SER A 140 1.37 -3.76 1.72
N GLY A 141 0.35 -3.70 0.87
CA GLY A 141 -0.27 -4.87 0.23
C GLY A 141 -1.29 -5.61 1.11
N GLY A 142 -1.71 -5.01 2.22
CA GLY A 142 -2.79 -5.50 3.08
C GLY A 142 -4.15 -5.07 2.58
N PHE A 143 -5.12 -5.99 2.62
CA PHE A 143 -6.48 -5.77 2.13
C PHE A 143 -7.50 -6.56 2.94
N THR A 144 -8.68 -5.98 3.13
CA THR A 144 -9.82 -6.62 3.79
C THR A 144 -11.15 -5.99 3.36
N THR A 145 -12.24 -6.57 3.85
CA THR A 145 -13.58 -6.01 3.81
C THR A 145 -14.16 -5.95 5.23
N SER A 146 -15.26 -5.25 5.43
CA SER A 146 -15.94 -5.21 6.74
C SER A 146 -16.41 -6.59 7.24
N ALA A 147 -16.53 -7.58 6.37
CA ALA A 147 -16.90 -8.95 6.71
C ALA A 147 -15.78 -9.74 7.41
N LEU A 148 -14.52 -9.30 7.25
CA LEU A 148 -13.34 -9.97 7.83
C LEU A 148 -12.81 -9.19 9.05
N ARG A 149 -12.05 -9.91 9.89
CA ARG A 149 -11.46 -9.34 11.12
C ARG A 149 -9.97 -9.00 10.98
N GLY A 150 -9.42 -9.09 9.77
CA GLY A 150 -8.01 -8.85 9.49
C GLY A 150 -7.75 -8.76 8.00
N PHE A 151 -6.53 -8.43 7.65
CA PHE A 151 -6.11 -8.48 6.25
C PHE A 151 -6.03 -9.92 5.76
N ASP A 152 -6.38 -10.13 4.49
CA ASP A 152 -6.40 -11.44 3.84
C ASP A 152 -5.83 -11.33 2.43
N GLY A 153 -4.62 -11.87 2.25
CA GLY A 153 -3.95 -11.89 0.96
C GLY A 153 -4.62 -12.80 -0.07
N PHE A 154 -5.28 -13.89 0.37
CA PHE A 154 -6.04 -14.75 -0.55
C PHE A 154 -7.29 -14.07 -1.08
N LEU A 155 -8.01 -13.31 -0.24
CA LEU A 155 -9.13 -12.50 -0.71
C LEU A 155 -8.66 -11.52 -1.78
N MET A 156 -7.55 -10.82 -1.50
CA MET A 156 -6.98 -9.86 -2.45
C MET A 156 -6.54 -10.55 -3.75
N ALA A 157 -5.89 -11.71 -3.66
CA ALA A 157 -5.48 -12.51 -4.82
C ALA A 157 -6.69 -12.98 -5.65
N GLY A 158 -7.77 -13.40 -5.01
CA GLY A 158 -9.01 -13.79 -5.70
C GLY A 158 -9.62 -12.64 -6.50
N LEU A 159 -9.72 -11.47 -5.89
CA LEU A 159 -10.22 -10.26 -6.56
C LEU A 159 -9.30 -9.79 -7.70
N LEU A 160 -7.97 -9.91 -7.52
CA LEU A 160 -7.01 -9.64 -8.59
C LEU A 160 -7.21 -10.59 -9.77
N LEU A 161 -7.35 -11.90 -9.53
CA LEU A 161 -7.56 -12.90 -10.58
C LEU A 161 -8.90 -12.67 -11.30
N GLU A 162 -9.94 -12.31 -10.57
CA GLU A 162 -11.23 -11.93 -11.15
C GLU A 162 -11.09 -10.66 -12.02
N ALA A 163 -10.35 -9.63 -11.54
CA ALA A 163 -10.07 -8.43 -12.32
C ALA A 163 -9.34 -8.75 -13.63
N ILE A 164 -8.36 -9.66 -13.60
CA ILE A 164 -7.65 -10.11 -14.80
C ILE A 164 -8.60 -10.84 -15.76
N ALA A 165 -9.43 -11.72 -15.24
CA ALA A 165 -10.37 -12.50 -16.07
C ALA A 165 -11.41 -11.60 -16.77
N VAL A 166 -11.86 -10.53 -16.09
CA VAL A 166 -12.90 -9.64 -16.60
C VAL A 166 -12.34 -8.49 -17.45
N ARG A 167 -11.23 -7.90 -17.02
CA ARG A 167 -10.66 -6.67 -17.62
C ARG A 167 -9.42 -6.91 -18.49
N GLY A 168 -8.86 -8.12 -18.47
CA GLY A 168 -7.66 -8.49 -19.22
C GLY A 168 -6.35 -8.19 -18.46
N PRO A 169 -5.21 -8.13 -19.19
CA PRO A 169 -3.88 -8.06 -18.61
C PRO A 169 -3.67 -6.90 -17.64
N LEU A 170 -2.84 -7.13 -16.60
CA LEU A 170 -2.56 -6.13 -15.55
C LEU A 170 -1.92 -4.86 -16.09
N GLY A 171 -1.02 -4.96 -17.07
CA GLY A 171 -0.38 -3.79 -17.67
C GLY A 171 -1.39 -2.75 -18.15
N ARG A 172 -2.44 -3.19 -18.87
CA ARG A 172 -3.52 -2.31 -19.35
C ARG A 172 -4.37 -1.71 -18.24
N GLN A 173 -4.54 -2.41 -17.14
CA GLN A 173 -5.29 -1.90 -15.99
C GLN A 173 -4.48 -0.84 -15.25
N LEU A 174 -3.17 -1.06 -15.09
CA LEU A 174 -2.25 -0.12 -14.45
C LEU A 174 -2.06 1.18 -15.22
N GLU A 175 -2.11 1.15 -16.56
CA GLU A 175 -2.02 2.35 -17.41
C GLU A 175 -3.14 3.37 -17.13
N LYS A 176 -4.27 2.89 -16.62
CA LYS A 176 -5.45 3.73 -16.33
C LYS A 176 -5.42 4.35 -14.93
N LEU A 177 -4.56 3.85 -14.05
CA LEU A 177 -4.45 4.36 -12.70
C LEU A 177 -3.56 5.61 -12.64
N PRO A 178 -3.93 6.61 -11.83
CA PRO A 178 -3.08 7.75 -11.55
C PRO A 178 -1.72 7.29 -11.00
N ARG A 179 -0.66 7.94 -11.41
CA ARG A 179 0.71 7.62 -10.98
C ARG A 179 1.24 8.69 -10.07
N TYR A 180 1.85 8.24 -9.00
CA TYR A 180 2.58 9.06 -8.05
C TYR A 180 3.94 8.43 -7.79
N GLU A 181 4.93 9.28 -7.52
CA GLU A 181 6.28 8.89 -7.15
C GLU A 181 6.46 9.03 -5.65
N MET A 182 6.85 7.95 -4.99
CA MET A 182 6.98 7.91 -3.54
C MET A 182 8.44 7.71 -3.13
N VAL A 183 8.88 8.51 -2.15
CA VAL A 183 10.18 8.42 -1.48
C VAL A 183 9.94 8.02 -0.03
N LYS A 184 10.49 6.90 0.39
CA LYS A 184 10.42 6.41 1.78
C LYS A 184 11.82 6.44 2.39
N GLN A 185 11.96 7.07 3.55
CA GLN A 185 13.22 7.14 4.30
C GLN A 185 12.99 6.80 5.78
N THR A 186 14.02 6.30 6.40
CA THR A 186 14.11 6.16 7.86
C THR A 186 15.29 6.98 8.36
N ILE A 187 15.04 7.79 9.38
CA ILE A 187 16.03 8.66 9.98
C ILE A 187 16.20 8.24 11.44
N PRO A 188 17.41 7.96 11.93
CA PRO A 188 17.62 7.67 13.35
C PRO A 188 17.03 8.80 14.22
N SER A 189 16.34 8.44 15.29
CA SER A 189 15.69 9.39 16.20
C SER A 189 15.81 8.91 17.63
N ASN A 190 16.99 9.10 18.22
CA ASN A 190 17.30 8.73 19.60
C ASN A 190 17.09 9.87 20.60
N SER A 191 16.63 11.03 20.12
CA SER A 191 16.42 12.20 20.97
C SER A 191 15.25 11.97 21.93
N PRO A 192 15.40 12.26 23.24
CA PRO A 192 14.28 12.29 24.17
C PRO A 192 13.26 13.39 23.82
N HIS A 193 13.66 14.34 22.98
CA HIS A 193 12.82 15.46 22.51
C HIS A 193 12.19 15.22 21.14
N ALA A 194 12.23 13.98 20.61
CA ALA A 194 11.77 13.67 19.26
C ALA A 194 10.32 14.15 18.96
N TYR A 195 9.41 14.09 19.95
CA TYR A 195 8.05 14.64 19.77
C TYR A 195 8.01 16.16 19.71
N THR A 196 8.89 16.85 20.43
CA THR A 196 9.03 18.32 20.34
C THR A 196 9.60 18.72 18.97
N MET A 197 10.62 18.00 18.50
CA MET A 197 11.20 18.18 17.18
C MET A 197 10.12 17.96 16.09
N LEU A 198 9.30 16.91 16.22
CA LEU A 198 8.23 16.66 15.28
C LEU A 198 7.23 17.84 15.21
N ARG A 199 6.86 18.43 16.34
CA ARG A 199 6.01 19.62 16.37
C ARG A 199 6.66 20.84 15.70
N GLN A 200 7.97 21.03 15.84
CA GLN A 200 8.68 22.12 15.18
C GLN A 200 8.64 22.01 13.64
N MET A 201 8.53 20.80 13.10
CA MET A 201 8.34 20.60 11.66
C MET A 201 7.05 21.24 11.11
N MET A 202 6.07 21.56 11.96
CA MET A 202 4.88 22.31 11.54
C MET A 202 5.23 23.73 11.05
N HIS A 203 6.26 24.35 11.60
CA HIS A 203 6.71 25.68 11.17
C HIS A 203 7.43 25.65 9.82
N GLU A 204 8.00 24.50 9.44
CA GLU A 204 8.71 24.37 8.17
C GLU A 204 7.79 24.14 6.97
N PHE A 205 6.62 23.51 7.18
CA PHE A 205 5.75 23.06 6.08
C PHE A 205 4.27 23.46 6.24
N GLY A 206 3.87 23.91 7.43
CA GLY A 206 2.45 24.08 7.77
C GLY A 206 1.75 25.22 7.02
N ASP A 207 2.47 26.26 6.64
CA ASP A 207 1.88 27.43 5.98
C ASP A 207 1.49 27.15 4.51
N GLU A 208 2.10 26.13 3.88
CA GLU A 208 1.92 25.82 2.47
C GLU A 208 1.04 24.57 2.22
N ALA A 209 0.63 23.88 3.26
CA ALA A 209 -0.04 22.59 3.16
C ALA A 209 -1.23 22.45 4.12
N ALA A 210 -2.19 21.62 3.76
CA ALA A 210 -3.17 21.15 4.73
C ALA A 210 -2.52 20.15 5.68
N VAL A 211 -2.65 20.35 7.01
CA VAL A 211 -1.97 19.54 8.01
C VAL A 211 -2.93 18.59 8.70
N SER A 212 -2.52 17.34 8.87
CA SER A 212 -3.20 16.31 9.67
C SER A 212 -2.25 15.73 10.72
N GLU A 213 -2.74 15.58 11.94
CA GLU A 213 -2.04 14.97 13.08
C GLU A 213 -2.58 13.59 13.44
N THR A 214 -3.26 12.92 12.53
CA THR A 214 -3.89 11.61 12.77
C THR A 214 -2.86 10.56 13.23
N ASP A 215 -1.66 10.54 12.63
CA ASP A 215 -0.55 9.67 13.06
C ASP A 215 0.80 10.34 12.72
N GLY A 216 1.35 11.08 13.67
CA GLY A 216 2.46 12.01 13.44
C GLY A 216 2.00 13.27 12.73
N LEU A 217 2.78 13.75 11.78
CA LEU A 217 2.42 14.90 10.93
C LEU A 217 2.29 14.46 9.48
N ARG A 218 1.22 14.90 8.85
CA ARG A 218 1.04 14.78 7.41
C ARG A 218 0.70 16.14 6.84
N PHE A 219 1.45 16.55 5.82
CA PHE A 219 1.29 17.76 5.04
C PHE A 219 0.79 17.38 3.65
N ASP A 220 -0.37 17.86 3.27
CA ASP A 220 -1.01 17.57 1.99
C ASP A 220 -1.00 18.80 1.08
N TRP A 221 -0.44 18.65 -0.12
CA TRP A 221 -0.51 19.61 -1.24
C TRP A 221 -1.40 19.04 -2.35
N PRO A 222 -1.85 19.85 -3.32
CA PRO A 222 -2.65 19.36 -4.45
C PRO A 222 -1.99 18.23 -5.26
N ASP A 223 -0.65 18.21 -5.31
CA ASP A 223 0.16 17.28 -6.10
C ASP A 223 0.74 16.09 -5.32
N GLY A 224 0.61 16.05 -3.98
CA GLY A 224 1.23 15.01 -3.18
C GLY A 224 1.14 15.24 -1.68
N PHE A 225 1.93 14.51 -0.91
CA PHE A 225 2.01 14.67 0.54
C PHE A 225 3.41 14.42 1.10
N LEU A 226 3.65 14.89 2.31
CA LEU A 226 4.78 14.52 3.18
C LEU A 226 4.22 14.00 4.50
N SER A 227 4.65 12.82 4.93
CA SER A 227 4.29 12.24 6.23
C SER A 227 5.54 12.01 7.07
N LEU A 228 5.50 12.46 8.30
CA LEU A 228 6.55 12.34 9.32
C LEU A 228 5.98 11.64 10.54
N ARG A 229 6.47 10.45 10.86
CA ARG A 229 5.96 9.64 11.95
C ARG A 229 7.08 8.98 12.75
N LEU A 230 7.07 9.17 14.05
CA LEU A 230 7.93 8.41 14.95
C LEU A 230 7.49 6.95 15.01
N SER A 231 8.43 6.02 14.94
CA SER A 231 8.12 4.60 15.09
C SER A 231 7.85 4.30 16.57
N SER A 232 6.82 3.47 16.82
CA SER A 232 6.49 3.00 18.16
C SER A 232 7.35 1.83 18.63
N THR A 233 8.11 1.20 17.74
CA THR A 233 8.88 -0.01 18.01
C THR A 233 10.38 0.15 17.79
N GLU A 234 10.79 1.18 17.11
CA GLU A 234 12.19 1.45 16.75
C GLU A 234 12.51 2.94 16.97
N PRO A 235 13.75 3.29 17.35
CA PRO A 235 14.15 4.68 17.55
C PRO A 235 14.43 5.38 16.20
N ILE A 236 13.41 5.51 15.38
CA ILE A 236 13.47 6.11 14.04
C ILE A 236 12.27 7.03 13.76
N LEU A 237 12.52 8.05 12.96
CA LEU A 237 11.49 8.79 12.23
C LEU A 237 11.28 8.14 10.87
N ARG A 238 10.04 7.81 10.54
CA ARG A 238 9.63 7.38 9.21
C ARG A 238 9.17 8.60 8.42
N LEU A 239 9.82 8.82 7.31
CA LEU A 239 9.51 9.89 6.36
C LEU A 239 9.02 9.26 5.08
N ILE A 240 7.83 9.71 4.62
CA ILE A 240 7.26 9.34 3.34
C ILE A 240 6.86 10.62 2.62
N SER A 241 7.41 10.82 1.44
CA SER A 241 7.03 11.92 0.55
C SER A 241 6.51 11.34 -0.75
N GLU A 242 5.37 11.83 -1.21
CA GLU A 242 4.78 11.44 -2.48
C GLU A 242 4.39 12.66 -3.29
N SER A 243 4.59 12.61 -4.61
CA SER A 243 4.14 13.63 -5.54
C SER A 243 3.93 13.03 -6.94
N LYS A 244 3.23 13.76 -7.81
CA LYS A 244 3.17 13.46 -9.25
C LYS A 244 4.53 13.54 -9.93
N SER A 245 5.49 14.27 -9.35
CA SER A 245 6.87 14.39 -9.80
C SER A 245 7.83 13.77 -8.79
N ARG A 246 8.74 12.91 -9.28
CA ARG A 246 9.80 12.34 -8.47
C ARG A 246 10.74 13.40 -7.89
N GLU A 247 10.98 14.46 -8.65
CA GLU A 247 11.81 15.58 -8.21
C GLU A 247 11.20 16.27 -7.01
N LEU A 248 9.90 16.61 -7.07
CA LEU A 248 9.19 17.23 -5.96
C LEU A 248 9.09 16.31 -4.74
N ALA A 249 8.82 15.02 -4.94
CA ALA A 249 8.82 14.06 -3.83
C ALA A 249 10.19 13.98 -3.16
N SER A 250 11.28 13.97 -3.95
CA SER A 250 12.64 13.92 -3.44
C SER A 250 13.06 15.23 -2.76
N ASP A 251 12.69 16.38 -3.31
CA ASP A 251 12.98 17.69 -2.72
C ASP A 251 12.30 17.87 -1.37
N ARG A 252 11.01 17.53 -1.27
CA ARG A 252 10.27 17.56 0.02
C ARG A 252 10.89 16.62 1.05
N ALA A 253 11.24 15.40 0.63
CA ALA A 253 11.91 14.44 1.52
C ALA A 253 13.26 14.96 2.01
N TRP A 254 14.04 15.56 1.12
CA TRP A 254 15.34 16.16 1.44
C TRP A 254 15.21 17.34 2.40
N LYS A 255 14.31 18.28 2.13
CA LYS A 255 14.05 19.44 3.01
C LYS A 255 13.61 18.98 4.39
N ALA A 256 12.69 18.03 4.47
CA ALA A 256 12.23 17.49 5.76
C ALA A 256 13.34 16.79 6.54
N ARG A 257 14.19 16.04 5.87
CA ARG A 257 15.36 15.42 6.50
C ARG A 257 16.33 16.47 7.04
N LEU A 258 16.69 17.49 6.25
CA LEU A 258 17.58 18.56 6.69
C LEU A 258 16.98 19.36 7.85
N ALA A 259 15.68 19.66 7.81
CA ALA A 259 15.02 20.34 8.92
C ALA A 259 15.08 19.51 10.20
N TRP A 260 14.80 18.19 10.10
CA TRP A 260 14.90 17.27 11.23
C TRP A 260 16.32 17.17 11.80
N GLU A 261 17.35 17.09 10.96
CA GLU A 261 18.75 16.98 11.38
C GLU A 261 19.33 18.27 12.01
N ARG A 262 18.64 19.42 11.86
CA ARG A 262 19.01 20.71 12.50
C ARG A 262 18.42 20.86 13.90
N LEU A 263 17.40 20.10 14.25
CA LEU A 263 16.70 20.14 15.53
C LEU A 263 17.37 19.23 16.57
#